data_d051749b7778e6cef43831a31f393213
#
_entry.id   d051749b7778e6cef43831a31f393213
#
_cell.length_a   1.000
_cell.length_b   1.000
_cell.length_c   1.000
_cell.angle_alpha   90.00
_cell.angle_beta   90.00
_cell.angle_gamma   90.00
#
_symmetry.space_group_name_H-M   'P 1'
#
loop_
_entity.id
_entity.type
_entity.pdbx_description
1 polymer ?
#
loop_
_entity_poly.entity_id
_entity_poly.type
_entity_poly.pdbx_seq_one_letter_code
_entity_poly.pdbx_strand_id
1 'polypeptide(L)'
;MNPSKYMTFKELADYYFTALEERRSKYNGNNWGPLKVIDVPHKKSVLAKHVFPAIGDIELKDFDVFTNRILISSLKRKGLSQSFIYLIIMNTKQILREAFNLGLVNKNTVDSFHATNDITPKFYNYSNKELNAICNASLLIYNAIMFPLALLTGMEKKEILALRWNDIDIKNKSLSVNRYIGKENLGFSPMPATGNKHRTIYLGDKAWKLLDYQYFIENPGKKLNDANVLPDTYVFHKKGDTGKYLTHEPKEILKKLRKESGVQTIGFNYLRRYYSAAVTIATNDVVSVNRLIGYQDSNSTLSIMPYTNNIIR
;
A
#
# COMPACT_ATOMS: atom_id res chain seq x y z
N MET A 1 -30.96 19.00 -3.01
CA MET A 1 -31.72 18.56 -1.81
C MET A 1 -31.15 19.30 -0.62
N ASN A 2 -31.94 19.97 0.20
CA ASN A 2 -31.43 20.62 1.40
C ASN A 2 -31.28 19.57 2.51
N PRO A 3 -30.12 19.46 3.12
CA PRO A 3 -29.89 18.44 4.16
C PRO A 3 -30.76 18.74 5.41
N SER A 4 -31.31 17.67 5.98
CA SER A 4 -32.23 17.74 7.13
C SER A 4 -31.93 16.57 8.10
N LYS A 5 -32.20 16.74 9.38
CA LYS A 5 -32.10 15.67 10.40
C LYS A 5 -33.07 14.49 10.17
N TYR A 6 -34.08 14.68 9.34
CA TYR A 6 -35.05 13.65 8.94
C TYR A 6 -34.61 12.85 7.70
N MET A 7 -33.48 13.22 7.08
CA MET A 7 -32.93 12.43 5.98
C MET A 7 -32.30 11.14 6.52
N THR A 8 -32.35 10.11 5.69
CA THR A 8 -31.74 8.82 5.97
C THR A 8 -30.21 8.89 5.80
N PHE A 9 -29.49 7.91 6.37
CA PHE A 9 -28.05 7.81 6.14
C PHE A 9 -27.69 7.64 4.66
N LYS A 10 -28.51 6.93 3.91
CA LYS A 10 -28.31 6.74 2.46
C LYS A 10 -28.39 8.07 1.72
N GLU A 11 -29.41 8.89 2.00
CA GLU A 11 -29.55 10.23 1.41
C GLU A 11 -28.40 11.16 1.80
N LEU A 12 -27.94 11.10 3.05
CA LEU A 12 -26.76 11.83 3.50
C LEU A 12 -25.51 11.39 2.73
N ALA A 13 -25.32 10.08 2.52
CA ALA A 13 -24.18 9.58 1.78
C ALA A 13 -24.19 10.04 0.31
N ASP A 14 -25.34 10.05 -0.32
CA ASP A 14 -25.51 10.57 -1.69
C ASP A 14 -25.21 12.08 -1.75
N TYR A 15 -25.74 12.86 -0.81
CA TYR A 15 -25.40 14.29 -0.67
C TYR A 15 -23.89 14.50 -0.50
N TYR A 16 -23.26 13.75 0.42
CA TYR A 16 -21.82 13.84 0.70
C TYR A 16 -20.97 13.59 -0.56
N PHE A 17 -21.29 12.54 -1.33
CA PHE A 17 -20.53 12.24 -2.53
C PHE A 17 -20.77 13.23 -3.65
N THR A 18 -21.98 13.76 -3.80
CA THR A 18 -22.28 14.83 -4.77
C THR A 18 -21.49 16.09 -4.44
N ALA A 19 -21.49 16.51 -3.17
CA ALA A 19 -20.72 17.67 -2.72
C ALA A 19 -19.21 17.47 -2.92
N LEU A 20 -18.69 16.25 -2.75
CA LEU A 20 -17.28 15.92 -3.04
C LEU A 20 -16.95 16.04 -4.53
N GLU A 21 -17.82 15.55 -5.40
CA GLU A 21 -17.65 15.62 -6.86
C GLU A 21 -17.70 17.06 -7.35
N GLU A 22 -18.61 17.89 -6.82
CA GLU A 22 -18.69 19.32 -7.11
C GLU A 22 -17.46 20.10 -6.63
N ARG A 23 -17.02 19.87 -5.40
CA ARG A 23 -15.76 20.46 -4.88
C ARG A 23 -14.58 20.10 -5.76
N ARG A 24 -14.53 18.86 -6.23
CA ARG A 24 -13.46 18.38 -7.13
C ARG A 24 -13.49 19.10 -8.49
N SER A 25 -14.66 19.31 -9.09
CA SER A 25 -14.79 19.98 -10.38
C SER A 25 -14.35 21.45 -10.32
N LYS A 26 -14.62 22.15 -9.21
CA LYS A 26 -14.25 23.56 -8.98
C LYS A 26 -12.74 23.80 -8.85
N TYR A 27 -11.98 22.81 -8.36
CA TYR A 27 -10.54 22.98 -8.08
C TYR A 27 -9.62 22.35 -9.14
N ASN A 28 -10.08 22.10 -10.36
CA ASN A 28 -9.27 21.69 -11.52
C ASN A 28 -8.21 20.60 -11.21
N GLY A 29 -8.52 19.65 -10.35
CA GLY A 29 -7.62 18.53 -10.05
C GLY A 29 -6.37 18.85 -9.22
N ASN A 30 -6.15 20.09 -8.81
CA ASN A 30 -5.04 20.44 -7.95
C ASN A 30 -5.26 19.89 -6.53
N ASN A 31 -4.27 19.13 -6.06
CA ASN A 31 -4.24 18.42 -4.78
C ASN A 31 -4.29 19.37 -3.58
N TRP A 32 -5.47 19.83 -3.19
CA TRP A 32 -5.67 20.52 -1.93
C TRP A 32 -6.49 19.62 -0.99
N GLY A 33 -5.79 19.03 -0.02
CA GLY A 33 -6.36 18.31 1.10
C GLY A 33 -6.09 16.79 1.13
N PRO A 34 -6.35 16.14 2.26
CA PRO A 34 -6.11 14.71 2.49
C PRO A 34 -7.04 13.77 1.70
N LEU A 35 -7.89 14.30 0.86
CA LEU A 35 -8.71 13.60 -0.12
C LEU A 35 -7.90 13.38 -1.41
N LYS A 36 -6.84 12.60 -1.34
CA LYS A 36 -6.33 11.90 -2.53
C LYS A 36 -7.52 11.36 -3.28
N VAL A 37 -7.48 11.37 -4.63
CA VAL A 37 -8.50 10.80 -5.51
C VAL A 37 -9.02 9.50 -4.92
N ILE A 38 -9.94 9.66 -3.99
CA ILE A 38 -10.55 8.56 -3.30
C ILE A 38 -11.45 7.96 -4.35
N ASP A 39 -11.33 6.70 -4.53
CA ASP A 39 -12.13 5.89 -5.41
C ASP A 39 -13.60 6.00 -4.98
N VAL A 40 -14.25 7.11 -5.33
CA VAL A 40 -15.65 7.39 -4.99
C VAL A 40 -16.55 6.26 -5.43
N PRO A 41 -16.42 5.70 -6.67
CA PRO A 41 -17.17 4.52 -7.09
C PRO A 41 -16.96 3.33 -6.16
N HIS A 42 -15.72 3.07 -5.75
CA HIS A 42 -15.44 1.97 -4.82
C HIS A 42 -16.07 2.21 -3.44
N LYS A 43 -15.96 3.42 -2.89
CA LYS A 43 -16.60 3.76 -1.61
C LYS A 43 -18.12 3.62 -1.68
N LYS A 44 -18.76 4.16 -2.74
CA LYS A 44 -20.20 4.01 -2.98
C LYS A 44 -20.59 2.53 -3.02
N SER A 45 -19.84 1.70 -3.74
CA SER A 45 -20.07 0.25 -3.82
C SER A 45 -19.93 -0.45 -2.46
N VAL A 46 -18.93 -0.09 -1.67
CA VAL A 46 -18.74 -0.65 -0.31
C VAL A 46 -19.91 -0.27 0.60
N LEU A 47 -20.36 0.99 0.58
CA LEU A 47 -21.50 1.42 1.38
C LEU A 47 -22.79 0.72 0.96
N ALA A 48 -23.07 0.64 -0.34
CA ALA A 48 -24.25 -0.05 -0.88
C ALA A 48 -24.29 -1.52 -0.48
N LYS A 49 -23.17 -2.21 -0.54
CA LYS A 49 -23.08 -3.64 -0.22
C LYS A 49 -23.10 -3.95 1.28
N HIS A 50 -22.49 -3.08 2.09
CA HIS A 50 -22.17 -3.44 3.47
C HIS A 50 -22.83 -2.54 4.52
N VAL A 51 -23.11 -1.27 4.23
CA VAL A 51 -23.65 -0.31 5.20
C VAL A 51 -25.15 -0.09 5.02
N PHE A 52 -25.60 0.24 3.81
CA PHE A 52 -27.01 0.56 3.56
C PHE A 52 -27.99 -0.57 3.95
N PRO A 53 -27.68 -1.87 3.76
CA PRO A 53 -28.59 -2.92 4.21
C PRO A 53 -28.75 -3.01 5.74
N ALA A 54 -27.87 -2.39 6.51
CA ALA A 54 -27.92 -2.44 7.97
C ALA A 54 -28.46 -1.14 8.60
N ILE A 55 -28.07 0.02 8.05
CA ILE A 55 -28.37 1.31 8.65
C ILE A 55 -28.75 2.39 7.62
N GLY A 56 -28.88 2.02 6.33
CA GLY A 56 -29.09 3.00 5.25
C GLY A 56 -30.40 3.77 5.36
N ASP A 57 -31.45 3.13 5.82
CA ASP A 57 -32.80 3.69 5.90
C ASP A 57 -33.13 4.32 7.28
N ILE A 58 -32.16 4.33 8.21
CA ILE A 58 -32.32 4.99 9.52
C ILE A 58 -32.17 6.50 9.33
N GLU A 59 -33.11 7.28 9.88
CA GLU A 59 -33.03 8.73 9.90
C GLU A 59 -31.91 9.24 10.81
N LEU A 60 -31.26 10.35 10.44
CA LEU A 60 -30.11 10.88 11.18
C LEU A 60 -30.44 11.26 12.63
N LYS A 61 -31.69 11.68 12.91
CA LYS A 61 -32.16 11.99 14.26
C LYS A 61 -32.10 10.78 15.21
N ASP A 62 -32.20 9.55 14.64
CA ASP A 62 -32.26 8.29 15.39
C ASP A 62 -30.88 7.60 15.48
N PHE A 63 -29.83 8.28 14.99
CA PHE A 63 -28.46 7.76 15.04
C PHE A 63 -27.86 7.88 16.44
N ASP A 64 -27.46 6.72 16.98
CA ASP A 64 -26.86 6.60 18.31
C ASP A 64 -25.76 5.51 18.36
N VAL A 65 -25.34 5.17 19.56
CA VAL A 65 -24.35 4.09 19.79
C VAL A 65 -24.87 2.72 19.36
N PHE A 66 -26.19 2.48 19.42
CA PHE A 66 -26.78 1.21 19.01
C PHE A 66 -26.74 1.05 17.50
N THR A 67 -26.90 2.11 16.73
CA THR A 67 -26.76 2.12 15.27
C THR A 67 -25.38 1.63 14.86
N ASN A 68 -24.30 2.07 15.54
CA ASN A 68 -22.95 1.55 15.28
C ASN A 68 -22.83 0.05 15.64
N ARG A 69 -23.43 -0.39 16.76
CA ARG A 69 -23.44 -1.82 17.15
C ARG A 69 -24.18 -2.68 16.14
N ILE A 70 -25.31 -2.23 15.62
CA ILE A 70 -26.06 -2.91 14.56
C ILE A 70 -25.18 -3.09 13.32
N LEU A 71 -24.50 -2.01 12.88
CA LEU A 71 -23.58 -2.06 11.75
C LEU A 71 -22.46 -3.06 11.98
N ILE A 72 -21.73 -2.96 13.09
CA ILE A 72 -20.59 -3.85 13.41
C ILE A 72 -21.06 -5.31 13.46
N SER A 73 -22.21 -5.60 14.09
CA SER A 73 -22.76 -6.95 14.18
C SER A 73 -23.13 -7.52 12.81
N SER A 74 -23.71 -6.68 11.94
CA SER A 74 -24.02 -7.06 10.56
C SER A 74 -22.74 -7.39 9.77
N LEU A 75 -21.69 -6.58 9.91
CA LEU A 75 -20.42 -6.80 9.22
C LEU A 75 -19.69 -8.07 9.71
N LYS A 76 -19.72 -8.33 11.03
CA LYS A 76 -19.16 -9.55 11.62
C LYS A 76 -19.89 -10.81 11.13
N ARG A 77 -21.24 -10.77 11.05
CA ARG A 77 -22.03 -11.90 10.51
C ARG A 77 -21.72 -12.22 9.05
N LYS A 78 -21.31 -11.21 8.26
CA LYS A 78 -20.83 -11.39 6.88
C LYS A 78 -19.42 -11.99 6.79
N GLY A 79 -18.78 -12.32 7.90
CA GLY A 79 -17.44 -12.91 7.94
C GLY A 79 -16.32 -11.95 7.46
N LEU A 80 -16.54 -10.63 7.52
CA LEU A 80 -15.55 -9.67 7.06
C LEU A 80 -14.38 -9.59 8.04
N SER A 81 -13.17 -9.35 7.50
CA SER A 81 -11.98 -9.17 8.33
C SER A 81 -12.11 -7.93 9.22
N GLN A 82 -11.50 -7.97 10.41
CA GLN A 82 -11.48 -6.83 11.36
C GLN A 82 -10.97 -5.54 10.71
N SER A 83 -9.91 -5.65 9.88
CA SER A 83 -9.36 -4.52 9.13
C SER A 83 -10.37 -3.88 8.18
N PHE A 84 -11.18 -4.72 7.51
CA PHE A 84 -12.16 -4.23 6.58
C PHE A 84 -13.38 -3.64 7.30
N ILE A 85 -13.80 -4.23 8.42
CA ILE A 85 -14.82 -3.66 9.31
C ILE A 85 -14.38 -2.27 9.79
N TYR A 86 -13.15 -2.15 10.30
CA TYR A 86 -12.60 -0.85 10.70
C TYR A 86 -12.64 0.18 9.58
N LEU A 87 -12.21 -0.19 8.36
CA LEU A 87 -12.25 0.70 7.21
C LEU A 87 -13.69 1.18 6.88
N ILE A 88 -14.67 0.26 6.94
CA ILE A 88 -16.08 0.58 6.70
C ILE A 88 -16.58 1.58 7.75
N ILE A 89 -16.33 1.32 9.03
CA ILE A 89 -16.74 2.20 10.13
C ILE A 89 -16.11 3.58 10.00
N MET A 90 -14.82 3.66 9.65
CA MET A 90 -14.13 4.94 9.45
C MET A 90 -14.70 5.72 8.26
N ASN A 91 -15.07 5.05 7.16
CA ASN A 91 -15.76 5.70 6.04
C ASN A 91 -17.15 6.20 6.43
N THR A 92 -17.92 5.41 7.19
CA THR A 92 -19.23 5.80 7.72
C THR A 92 -19.10 7.02 8.64
N LYS A 93 -18.13 6.99 9.56
CA LYS A 93 -17.82 8.12 10.45
C LYS A 93 -17.45 9.41 9.69
N GLN A 94 -16.74 9.29 8.58
CA GLN A 94 -16.40 10.45 7.74
C GLN A 94 -17.64 11.12 7.17
N ILE A 95 -18.64 10.35 6.74
CA ILE A 95 -19.93 10.88 6.25
C ILE A 95 -20.72 11.53 7.39
N LEU A 96 -20.75 10.90 8.56
CA LEU A 96 -21.40 11.48 9.76
C LEU A 96 -20.73 12.77 10.24
N ARG A 97 -19.43 12.95 10.01
CA ARG A 97 -18.75 14.23 10.29
C ARG A 97 -19.27 15.37 9.40
N GLU A 98 -19.62 15.08 8.14
CA GLU A 98 -20.26 16.08 7.30
C GLU A 98 -21.63 16.44 7.86
N ALA A 99 -22.42 15.47 8.30
CA ALA A 99 -23.70 15.75 8.98
C ALA A 99 -23.53 16.59 10.24
N PHE A 100 -22.46 16.35 11.01
CA PHE A 100 -22.13 17.19 12.16
C PHE A 100 -21.78 18.63 11.76
N ASN A 101 -20.97 18.81 10.73
CA ASN A 101 -20.61 20.13 10.21
C ASN A 101 -21.82 20.90 9.71
N LEU A 102 -22.86 20.19 9.24
CA LEU A 102 -24.15 20.75 8.82
C LEU A 102 -25.15 20.95 9.99
N GLY A 103 -24.77 20.60 11.21
CA GLY A 103 -25.64 20.72 12.39
C GLY A 103 -26.77 19.69 12.46
N LEU A 104 -26.70 18.60 11.68
CA LEU A 104 -27.76 17.58 11.59
C LEU A 104 -27.67 16.50 12.66
N VAL A 105 -26.47 16.25 13.15
CA VAL A 105 -26.18 15.32 14.26
C VAL A 105 -25.25 15.96 15.28
N ASN A 106 -25.22 15.43 16.51
CA ASN A 106 -24.31 15.93 17.53
C ASN A 106 -22.94 15.20 17.50
N LYS A 107 -21.99 15.75 18.27
CA LYS A 107 -20.63 15.19 18.36
C LYS A 107 -20.64 13.76 18.91
N ASN A 108 -21.48 13.46 19.90
CA ASN A 108 -21.58 12.15 20.53
C ASN A 108 -21.99 11.08 19.51
N THR A 109 -22.92 11.42 18.59
CA THR A 109 -23.30 10.53 17.48
C THR A 109 -22.09 10.17 16.62
N VAL A 110 -21.27 11.16 16.22
CA VAL A 110 -20.07 10.90 15.42
C VAL A 110 -19.05 10.08 16.20
N ASP A 111 -18.85 10.38 17.47
CA ASP A 111 -17.85 9.70 18.29
C ASP A 111 -18.27 8.27 18.66
N SER A 112 -19.57 7.98 18.70
CA SER A 112 -20.10 6.62 18.89
C SER A 112 -19.73 5.66 17.76
N PHE A 113 -19.47 6.19 16.55
CA PHE A 113 -19.01 5.38 15.41
C PHE A 113 -17.51 5.14 15.50
N HIS A 114 -17.15 4.08 16.19
CA HIS A 114 -15.79 3.59 16.31
C HIS A 114 -15.76 2.06 16.18
N ALA A 115 -14.65 1.54 15.72
CA ALA A 115 -14.34 0.12 15.80
C ALA A 115 -12.97 -0.01 16.48
N THR A 116 -12.82 -1.01 17.34
CA THR A 116 -11.52 -1.33 17.91
C THR A 116 -10.58 -1.76 16.80
N ASN A 117 -9.47 -1.09 16.71
CA ASN A 117 -8.44 -1.43 15.75
C ASN A 117 -7.34 -2.25 16.46
N ASP A 118 -7.72 -3.42 16.97
CA ASP A 118 -6.77 -4.40 17.53
C ASP A 118 -6.00 -5.12 16.40
N ILE A 119 -5.89 -4.45 15.25
CA ILE A 119 -5.13 -4.96 14.12
C ILE A 119 -3.66 -4.74 14.43
N THR A 120 -3.07 -5.70 15.12
CA THR A 120 -1.62 -5.84 15.09
C THR A 120 -1.22 -6.07 13.63
N PRO A 121 -0.30 -5.24 13.09
CA PRO A 121 0.18 -5.47 11.74
C PRO A 121 0.68 -6.90 11.64
N LYS A 122 0.14 -7.69 10.69
CA LYS A 122 0.62 -9.06 10.50
C LYS A 122 2.09 -9.00 10.14
N PHE A 123 2.94 -9.37 11.10
CA PHE A 123 4.36 -9.56 10.91
C PHE A 123 4.60 -11.05 10.66
N TYR A 124 5.45 -11.36 9.70
CA TYR A 124 5.90 -12.72 9.44
C TYR A 124 7.41 -12.76 9.60
N ASN A 125 7.87 -13.60 10.51
CA ASN A 125 9.30 -13.81 10.74
C ASN A 125 9.77 -14.93 9.83
N TYR A 126 10.52 -14.58 8.78
CA TYR A 126 11.07 -15.56 7.86
C TYR A 126 12.29 -16.26 8.48
N SER A 127 12.31 -17.57 8.40
CA SER A 127 13.54 -18.36 8.68
C SER A 127 14.56 -18.18 7.54
N ASN A 128 15.83 -18.40 7.84
CA ASN A 128 16.89 -18.38 6.82
C ASN A 128 16.62 -19.36 5.67
N LYS A 129 16.01 -20.52 5.98
CA LYS A 129 15.59 -21.50 4.98
C LYS A 129 14.55 -20.94 4.01
N GLU A 130 13.53 -20.25 4.53
CA GLU A 130 12.50 -19.62 3.71
C GLU A 130 13.05 -18.46 2.86
N LEU A 131 13.93 -17.63 3.44
CA LEU A 131 14.58 -16.54 2.71
C LEU A 131 15.41 -17.08 1.54
N ASN A 132 16.19 -18.12 1.77
CA ASN A 132 16.98 -18.78 0.71
C ASN A 132 16.06 -19.43 -0.33
N ALA A 133 14.98 -20.09 0.08
CA ALA A 133 14.02 -20.69 -0.84
C ALA A 133 13.34 -19.62 -1.75
N ILE A 134 12.96 -18.47 -1.19
CA ILE A 134 12.41 -17.35 -1.97
C ILE A 134 13.44 -16.84 -2.99
N CYS A 135 14.68 -16.62 -2.57
CA CYS A 135 15.75 -16.14 -3.45
C CYS A 135 16.02 -17.14 -4.58
N ASN A 136 16.21 -18.42 -4.27
CA ASN A 136 16.50 -19.44 -5.29
C ASN A 136 15.34 -19.62 -6.28
N ALA A 137 14.11 -19.73 -5.78
CA ALA A 137 12.94 -19.86 -6.64
C ALA A 137 12.72 -18.62 -7.54
N SER A 138 13.12 -17.43 -7.08
CA SER A 138 12.99 -16.20 -7.86
C SER A 138 13.88 -16.18 -9.11
N LEU A 139 14.99 -16.89 -9.11
CA LEU A 139 15.88 -17.00 -10.27
C LEU A 139 15.29 -17.86 -11.39
N LEU A 140 14.30 -18.71 -11.10
CA LEU A 140 13.64 -19.59 -12.07
C LEU A 140 12.44 -18.94 -12.77
N ILE A 141 12.01 -17.75 -12.33
CA ILE A 141 10.79 -17.12 -12.78
C ILE A 141 11.09 -15.70 -13.23
N TYR A 142 10.77 -15.40 -14.49
CA TYR A 142 10.99 -14.06 -15.08
C TYR A 142 10.35 -12.97 -14.22
N ASN A 143 11.11 -11.91 -13.94
CA ASN A 143 10.74 -10.80 -13.05
C ASN A 143 10.54 -11.15 -11.55
N ALA A 144 10.66 -12.40 -11.14
CA ALA A 144 10.37 -12.74 -9.73
C ALA A 144 11.43 -12.22 -8.75
N ILE A 145 12.61 -11.83 -9.22
CA ILE A 145 13.64 -11.21 -8.37
C ILE A 145 13.17 -9.89 -7.73
N MET A 146 12.06 -9.29 -8.23
CA MET A 146 11.45 -8.11 -7.60
C MET A 146 11.06 -8.36 -6.12
N PHE A 147 10.73 -9.59 -5.75
CA PHE A 147 10.38 -9.93 -4.37
C PHE A 147 11.59 -9.97 -3.44
N PRO A 148 12.66 -10.76 -3.72
CA PRO A 148 13.86 -10.67 -2.88
C PRO A 148 14.55 -9.29 -2.97
N LEU A 149 14.39 -8.53 -4.06
CA LEU A 149 14.87 -7.15 -4.09
C LEU A 149 14.13 -6.27 -3.06
N ALA A 150 12.80 -6.42 -2.91
CA ALA A 150 12.03 -5.75 -1.85
C ALA A 150 12.50 -6.15 -0.44
N LEU A 151 12.86 -7.41 -0.26
CA LEU A 151 13.41 -7.93 0.99
C LEU A 151 14.78 -7.31 1.33
N LEU A 152 15.62 -7.05 0.34
CA LEU A 152 17.00 -6.59 0.53
C LEU A 152 17.17 -5.07 0.49
N THR A 153 16.14 -4.34 0.05
CA THR A 153 16.17 -2.88 -0.14
C THR A 153 15.09 -2.14 0.63
N GLY A 154 14.07 -2.85 1.11
CA GLY A 154 12.91 -2.24 1.73
C GLY A 154 12.05 -1.40 0.79
N MET A 155 12.24 -1.45 -0.52
CA MET A 155 11.43 -0.70 -1.50
C MET A 155 9.96 -1.13 -1.48
N GLU A 156 9.07 -0.18 -1.78
CA GLU A 156 7.66 -0.46 -2.00
C GLU A 156 7.44 -1.14 -3.36
N LYS A 157 6.36 -1.95 -3.47
CA LYS A 157 5.94 -2.50 -4.75
C LYS A 157 5.90 -1.46 -5.87
N LYS A 158 5.32 -0.29 -5.57
CA LYS A 158 5.16 0.79 -6.54
C LYS A 158 6.48 1.39 -7.00
N GLU A 159 7.47 1.44 -6.12
CA GLU A 159 8.83 1.93 -6.42
C GLU A 159 9.57 0.90 -7.26
N ILE A 160 9.50 -0.38 -6.91
CA ILE A 160 10.12 -1.47 -7.66
C ILE A 160 9.57 -1.55 -9.08
N LEU A 161 8.24 -1.45 -9.26
CA LEU A 161 7.61 -1.48 -10.58
C LEU A 161 7.96 -0.25 -11.43
N ALA A 162 8.40 0.84 -10.82
CA ALA A 162 8.83 2.06 -11.51
C ALA A 162 10.34 2.15 -11.72
N LEU A 163 11.11 1.18 -11.21
CA LEU A 163 12.57 1.18 -11.29
C LEU A 163 13.03 1.04 -12.74
N ARG A 164 13.97 1.90 -13.13
CA ARG A 164 14.63 1.85 -14.44
C ARG A 164 16.11 1.50 -14.28
N TRP A 165 16.71 1.00 -15.34
CA TRP A 165 18.14 0.67 -15.34
C TRP A 165 19.00 1.91 -15.07
N ASN A 166 18.67 3.06 -15.64
CA ASN A 166 19.39 4.31 -15.40
C ASN A 166 19.25 4.90 -14.00
N ASP A 167 18.41 4.32 -13.12
CA ASP A 167 18.38 4.65 -11.69
C ASP A 167 19.52 3.96 -10.91
N ILE A 168 20.27 3.05 -11.54
CA ILE A 168 21.31 2.24 -10.91
C ILE A 168 22.68 2.86 -11.17
N ASP A 169 23.40 3.15 -10.11
CA ASP A 169 24.80 3.58 -10.16
C ASP A 169 25.71 2.35 -9.99
N ILE A 170 26.36 1.96 -11.09
CA ILE A 170 27.22 0.79 -11.13
C ILE A 170 28.45 0.98 -10.25
N LYS A 171 29.05 2.19 -10.30
CA LYS A 171 30.29 2.50 -9.58
C LYS A 171 30.12 2.41 -8.07
N ASN A 172 29.02 2.96 -7.58
CA ASN A 172 28.74 3.02 -6.15
C ASN A 172 27.88 1.85 -5.66
N LYS A 173 27.51 0.92 -6.54
CA LYS A 173 26.55 -0.16 -6.25
C LYS A 173 25.33 0.37 -5.50
N SER A 174 24.68 1.39 -6.05
CA SER A 174 23.52 2.00 -5.44
C SER A 174 22.40 2.17 -6.45
N LEU A 175 21.18 2.39 -5.97
CA LEU A 175 20.03 2.76 -6.78
C LEU A 175 19.32 3.98 -6.18
N SER A 176 18.78 4.81 -7.05
CA SER A 176 18.01 5.99 -6.67
C SER A 176 16.52 5.71 -6.86
N VAL A 177 15.74 5.89 -5.79
CA VAL A 177 14.27 5.84 -5.87
C VAL A 177 13.77 7.19 -6.35
N ASN A 178 13.66 7.35 -7.67
CA ASN A 178 13.27 8.62 -8.31
C ASN A 178 11.77 8.71 -8.59
N ARG A 179 11.07 7.57 -8.65
CA ARG A 179 9.67 7.49 -9.05
C ARG A 179 8.93 6.31 -8.42
N TYR A 180 7.61 6.35 -8.52
CA TYR A 180 6.72 5.25 -8.13
C TYR A 180 5.51 5.19 -9.06
N ILE A 181 4.88 4.03 -9.21
CA ILE A 181 3.61 3.91 -9.94
C ILE A 181 2.48 4.45 -9.08
N GLY A 182 1.92 5.57 -9.48
CA GLY A 182 0.77 6.21 -8.85
C GLY A 182 -0.53 6.02 -9.63
N LYS A 183 -1.66 6.32 -9.02
CA LYS A 183 -2.97 6.33 -9.68
C LYS A 183 -3.29 7.76 -10.11
N GLU A 184 -3.57 7.95 -11.38
CA GLU A 184 -4.08 9.18 -11.99
C GLU A 184 -5.50 8.99 -12.53
N ASN A 185 -6.08 10.05 -13.09
CA ASN A 185 -7.46 10.03 -13.59
C ASN A 185 -7.70 8.96 -14.66
N LEU A 186 -6.71 8.71 -15.50
CA LEU A 186 -6.77 7.77 -16.64
C LEU A 186 -6.13 6.40 -16.35
N GLY A 187 -5.73 6.14 -15.09
CA GLY A 187 -5.11 4.87 -14.74
C GLY A 187 -3.90 4.99 -13.82
N PHE A 188 -2.94 4.10 -13.99
CA PHE A 188 -1.68 4.12 -13.25
C PHE A 188 -0.59 4.71 -14.14
N SER A 189 0.26 5.57 -13.58
CA SER A 189 1.41 6.17 -14.26
C SER A 189 2.60 6.35 -13.34
N PRO A 190 3.83 6.47 -13.88
CA PRO A 190 5.02 6.83 -13.11
C PRO A 190 4.89 8.26 -12.59
N MET A 191 5.01 8.43 -11.28
CA MET A 191 5.01 9.71 -10.59
C MET A 191 6.36 9.96 -9.92
N PRO A 192 6.85 11.21 -9.84
CA PRO A 192 8.10 11.52 -9.17
C PRO A 192 8.02 11.22 -7.67
N ALA A 193 9.10 10.68 -7.12
CA ALA A 193 9.28 10.54 -5.69
C ALA A 193 9.67 11.90 -5.08
N THR A 194 9.04 12.27 -3.96
CA THR A 194 9.27 13.53 -3.26
C THR A 194 9.51 13.29 -1.78
N GLY A 195 10.22 14.22 -1.11
CA GLY A 195 10.55 14.11 0.30
C GLY A 195 11.31 12.82 0.61
N ASN A 196 10.96 12.14 1.70
CA ASN A 196 11.61 10.90 2.14
C ASN A 196 11.47 9.72 1.15
N LYS A 197 10.59 9.82 0.16
CA LYS A 197 10.48 8.80 -0.89
C LYS A 197 11.62 8.88 -1.89
N HIS A 198 12.11 10.09 -2.18
CA HIS A 198 13.31 10.26 -3.00
C HIS A 198 14.54 9.97 -2.13
N ARG A 199 15.21 8.87 -2.43
CA ARG A 199 16.35 8.39 -1.66
C ARG A 199 17.27 7.51 -2.47
N THR A 200 18.53 7.43 -2.04
CA THR A 200 19.50 6.48 -2.59
C THR A 200 19.65 5.29 -1.64
N ILE A 201 19.66 4.09 -2.20
CA ILE A 201 19.83 2.83 -1.47
C ILE A 201 21.14 2.18 -1.94
N TYR A 202 22.06 1.98 -1.01
CA TYR A 202 23.28 1.22 -1.27
C TYR A 202 22.97 -0.27 -1.26
N LEU A 203 23.42 -0.96 -2.29
CA LEU A 203 23.09 -2.36 -2.52
C LEU A 203 24.18 -3.26 -1.94
N GLY A 204 23.79 -4.14 -1.04
CA GLY A 204 24.66 -5.23 -0.64
C GLY A 204 24.85 -6.26 -1.78
N ASP A 205 25.86 -7.11 -1.66
CA ASP A 205 26.23 -8.06 -2.71
C ASP A 205 25.09 -8.98 -3.17
N LYS A 206 24.19 -9.37 -2.26
CA LYS A 206 23.03 -10.20 -2.62
C LYS A 206 22.05 -9.43 -3.52
N ALA A 207 21.74 -8.19 -3.21
CA ALA A 207 20.85 -7.36 -4.03
C ALA A 207 21.49 -7.05 -5.38
N TRP A 208 22.80 -6.77 -5.39
CA TRP A 208 23.56 -6.54 -6.62
C TRP A 208 23.51 -7.75 -7.56
N LYS A 209 23.78 -8.96 -7.04
CA LYS A 209 23.73 -10.21 -7.81
C LYS A 209 22.33 -10.46 -8.41
N LEU A 210 21.25 -10.08 -7.74
CA LEU A 210 19.90 -10.21 -8.29
C LEU A 210 19.68 -9.27 -9.47
N LEU A 211 20.16 -8.04 -9.40
CA LEU A 211 20.07 -7.07 -10.49
C LEU A 211 20.96 -7.48 -11.67
N ASP A 212 22.19 -7.96 -11.40
CA ASP A 212 23.09 -8.49 -12.43
C ASP A 212 22.47 -9.68 -13.15
N TYR A 213 21.81 -10.57 -12.42
CA TYR A 213 21.07 -11.70 -13.00
C TYR A 213 19.89 -11.22 -13.89
N GLN A 214 19.10 -10.23 -13.45
CA GLN A 214 18.02 -9.67 -14.28
C GLN A 214 18.57 -9.03 -15.55
N TYR A 215 19.67 -8.28 -15.43
CA TYR A 215 20.34 -7.66 -16.56
C TYR A 215 20.85 -8.71 -17.56
N PHE A 216 21.47 -9.78 -17.07
CA PHE A 216 21.95 -10.90 -17.91
C PHE A 216 20.83 -11.60 -18.67
N ILE A 217 19.67 -11.81 -18.04
CA ILE A 217 18.51 -12.42 -18.73
C ILE A 217 18.04 -11.55 -19.89
N GLU A 218 18.06 -10.23 -19.73
CA GLU A 218 17.63 -9.28 -20.76
C GLU A 218 18.72 -9.02 -21.81
N ASN A 219 19.99 -9.18 -21.44
CA ASN A 219 21.15 -8.93 -22.26
C ASN A 219 22.11 -10.14 -22.22
N PRO A 220 21.77 -11.26 -22.91
CA PRO A 220 22.55 -12.47 -22.82
C PRO A 220 24.05 -12.25 -23.15
N GLY A 221 24.90 -12.76 -22.28
CA GLY A 221 26.35 -12.63 -22.42
C GLY A 221 26.94 -11.32 -21.87
N LYS A 222 26.13 -10.42 -21.31
CA LYS A 222 26.58 -9.16 -20.69
C LYS A 222 26.34 -9.19 -19.19
N LYS A 223 27.27 -8.60 -18.43
CA LYS A 223 27.11 -8.36 -16.98
C LYS A 223 26.75 -6.89 -16.75
N LEU A 224 26.06 -6.64 -15.66
CA LEU A 224 25.70 -5.27 -15.25
C LEU A 224 26.95 -4.39 -15.06
N ASN A 225 28.02 -4.95 -14.49
CA ASN A 225 29.29 -4.25 -14.26
C ASN A 225 30.03 -3.85 -15.56
N ASP A 226 29.73 -4.50 -16.68
CA ASP A 226 30.38 -4.22 -17.96
C ASP A 226 29.64 -3.14 -18.77
N ALA A 227 28.51 -2.66 -18.27
CA ALA A 227 27.72 -1.64 -18.93
C ALA A 227 28.33 -0.23 -18.71
N ASN A 228 28.71 0.43 -19.79
CA ASN A 228 29.19 1.82 -19.73
C ASN A 228 28.05 2.81 -19.48
N VAL A 229 26.88 2.56 -20.07
CA VAL A 229 25.67 3.36 -19.91
C VAL A 229 24.48 2.43 -19.78
N LEU A 230 23.66 2.65 -18.75
CA LEU A 230 22.42 1.90 -18.56
C LEU A 230 21.26 2.57 -19.29
N PRO A 231 20.39 1.79 -19.94
CA PRO A 231 19.27 2.33 -20.71
C PRO A 231 18.18 2.92 -19.81
N ASP A 232 17.43 3.87 -20.36
CA ASP A 232 16.22 4.42 -19.71
C ASP A 232 15.00 3.51 -19.95
N THR A 233 15.14 2.24 -19.60
CA THR A 233 14.08 1.22 -19.69
C THR A 233 13.80 0.63 -18.32
N TYR A 234 12.60 0.04 -18.16
CA TYR A 234 12.19 -0.54 -16.88
C TYR A 234 12.92 -1.85 -16.58
N VAL A 235 13.36 -2.02 -15.34
CA VAL A 235 13.97 -3.27 -14.84
C VAL A 235 12.95 -4.41 -14.81
N PHE A 236 11.70 -4.09 -14.50
CA PHE A 236 10.60 -5.05 -14.44
C PHE A 236 9.51 -4.67 -15.44
N HIS A 237 9.41 -5.42 -16.50
CA HIS A 237 8.52 -5.13 -17.61
C HIS A 237 7.91 -6.42 -18.19
N LYS A 238 6.91 -6.27 -19.04
CA LYS A 238 6.39 -7.40 -19.83
C LYS A 238 7.46 -7.88 -20.79
N LYS A 239 7.64 -9.19 -20.89
CA LYS A 239 8.63 -9.77 -21.82
C LYS A 239 8.44 -9.22 -23.23
N GLY A 240 9.50 -8.63 -23.78
CA GLY A 240 9.51 -8.01 -25.10
C GLY A 240 9.04 -6.55 -25.17
N ASP A 241 8.67 -5.92 -24.04
CA ASP A 241 8.24 -4.51 -24.02
C ASP A 241 8.95 -3.75 -22.86
N THR A 242 10.23 -3.45 -23.06
CA THR A 242 11.09 -2.80 -22.06
C THR A 242 10.71 -1.34 -21.76
N GLY A 243 9.97 -0.71 -22.65
CA GLY A 243 9.53 0.69 -22.53
C GLY A 243 8.34 0.89 -21.62
N LYS A 244 7.66 -0.21 -21.19
CA LYS A 244 6.48 -0.15 -20.35
C LYS A 244 6.66 -0.92 -19.05
N TYR A 245 6.33 -0.27 -17.93
CA TYR A 245 6.27 -0.90 -16.62
C TYR A 245 5.15 -1.94 -16.53
N LEU A 246 5.23 -2.83 -15.54
CA LEU A 246 4.16 -3.79 -15.26
C LEU A 246 2.94 -3.04 -14.71
N THR A 247 1.86 -2.99 -15.48
CA THR A 247 0.62 -2.28 -15.12
C THR A 247 -0.25 -3.05 -14.12
N HIS A 248 -0.14 -4.37 -14.14
CA HIS A 248 -0.92 -5.24 -13.28
C HIS A 248 -0.09 -5.70 -12.07
N GLU A 249 -0.78 -5.96 -10.97
CA GLU A 249 -0.16 -6.59 -9.82
C GLU A 249 0.48 -7.92 -10.27
N PRO A 250 1.72 -8.20 -9.85
CA PRO A 250 2.43 -9.41 -10.27
C PRO A 250 1.89 -10.67 -9.57
N LYS A 251 0.55 -10.86 -9.59
CA LYS A 251 -0.15 -11.95 -8.90
C LYS A 251 0.26 -13.31 -9.42
N GLU A 252 0.38 -13.44 -10.75
CA GLU A 252 0.76 -14.72 -11.36
C GLU A 252 2.22 -15.07 -11.06
N ILE A 253 3.10 -14.06 -11.05
CA ILE A 253 4.50 -14.24 -10.65
C ILE A 253 4.55 -14.67 -9.18
N LEU A 254 3.80 -14.02 -8.32
CA LEU A 254 3.72 -14.33 -6.89
C LEU A 254 3.16 -15.74 -6.65
N LYS A 255 2.14 -16.15 -7.39
CA LYS A 255 1.56 -17.50 -7.32
C LYS A 255 2.59 -18.58 -7.69
N LYS A 256 3.33 -18.35 -8.77
CA LYS A 256 4.42 -19.24 -9.19
C LYS A 256 5.54 -19.28 -8.15
N LEU A 257 5.94 -18.13 -7.62
CA LEU A 257 7.00 -18.02 -6.61
C LEU A 257 6.63 -18.76 -5.31
N ARG A 258 5.38 -18.65 -4.85
CA ARG A 258 4.88 -19.42 -3.68
C ARG A 258 4.93 -20.92 -3.91
N LYS A 259 4.54 -21.36 -5.11
CA LYS A 259 4.57 -22.78 -5.48
C LYS A 259 6.00 -23.31 -5.49
N GLU A 260 6.92 -22.60 -6.14
CA GLU A 260 8.30 -23.01 -6.34
C GLU A 260 9.11 -22.95 -5.04
N SER A 261 8.95 -21.91 -4.24
CA SER A 261 9.65 -21.76 -2.96
C SER A 261 9.07 -22.60 -1.81
N GLY A 262 7.81 -23.05 -1.94
CA GLY A 262 7.07 -23.66 -0.83
C GLY A 262 6.63 -22.68 0.26
N VAL A 263 6.98 -21.39 0.16
CA VAL A 263 6.64 -20.36 1.16
C VAL A 263 5.35 -19.67 0.77
N GLN A 264 4.30 -19.81 1.59
CA GLN A 264 2.99 -19.26 1.28
C GLN A 264 2.87 -17.77 1.63
N THR A 265 3.54 -17.33 2.69
CA THR A 265 3.50 -15.94 3.15
C THR A 265 4.56 -15.11 2.44
N ILE A 266 4.37 -14.86 1.15
CA ILE A 266 5.21 -13.95 0.36
C ILE A 266 4.36 -12.78 -0.13
N GLY A 267 4.90 -11.57 -0.02
CA GLY A 267 4.29 -10.35 -0.55
C GLY A 267 5.13 -9.13 -0.20
N PHE A 268 5.07 -8.08 -1.02
CA PHE A 268 5.90 -6.88 -0.84
C PHE A 268 5.81 -6.27 0.56
N ASN A 269 4.60 -6.19 1.12
CA ASN A 269 4.42 -5.62 2.45
C ASN A 269 5.06 -6.47 3.56
N TYR A 270 5.01 -7.80 3.45
CA TYR A 270 5.66 -8.68 4.42
C TYR A 270 7.19 -8.59 4.34
N LEU A 271 7.74 -8.63 3.12
CA LEU A 271 9.17 -8.55 2.86
C LEU A 271 9.74 -7.19 3.30
N ARG A 272 9.05 -6.09 2.97
CA ARG A 272 9.44 -4.75 3.42
C ARG A 272 9.37 -4.60 4.95
N ARG A 273 8.35 -5.15 5.61
CA ARG A 273 8.27 -5.13 7.08
C ARG A 273 9.40 -5.93 7.72
N TYR A 274 9.71 -7.08 7.17
CA TYR A 274 10.84 -7.88 7.63
C TYR A 274 12.16 -7.11 7.49
N TYR A 275 12.43 -6.49 6.35
CA TYR A 275 13.59 -5.62 6.15
C TYR A 275 13.62 -4.47 7.17
N SER A 276 12.52 -3.77 7.35
CA SER A 276 12.40 -2.68 8.32
C SER A 276 12.74 -3.14 9.73
N ALA A 277 12.20 -4.26 10.16
CA ALA A 277 12.49 -4.84 11.47
C ALA A 277 13.97 -5.26 11.61
N ALA A 278 14.54 -5.92 10.61
CA ALA A 278 15.93 -6.35 10.62
C ALA A 278 16.91 -5.17 10.71
N VAL A 279 16.65 -4.10 9.93
CA VAL A 279 17.48 -2.90 9.98
C VAL A 279 17.30 -2.13 11.29
N THR A 280 16.08 -2.08 11.83
CA THR A 280 15.83 -1.45 13.16
C THR A 280 16.61 -2.17 14.27
N ILE A 281 16.64 -3.50 14.24
CA ILE A 281 17.43 -4.29 15.20
C ILE A 281 18.92 -3.98 15.05
N ALA A 282 19.41 -3.98 13.80
CA ALA A 282 20.83 -3.81 13.53
C ALA A 282 21.33 -2.40 13.88
N THR A 283 20.51 -1.36 13.72
CA THR A 283 20.90 0.04 13.92
C THR A 283 20.45 0.63 15.24
N ASN A 284 19.41 0.05 15.86
CA ASN A 284 18.69 0.61 17.02
C ASN A 284 18.22 2.08 16.80
N ASP A 285 18.03 2.49 15.54
CA ASP A 285 17.67 3.85 15.15
C ASP A 285 16.44 3.86 14.22
N VAL A 286 15.27 4.10 14.82
CA VAL A 286 13.99 4.17 14.11
C VAL A 286 13.94 5.33 13.12
N VAL A 287 14.58 6.46 13.42
CA VAL A 287 14.54 7.67 12.57
C VAL A 287 15.31 7.43 11.28
N SER A 288 16.52 6.91 11.38
CA SER A 288 17.33 6.56 10.22
C SER A 288 16.68 5.46 9.39
N VAL A 289 16.05 4.47 10.03
CA VAL A 289 15.30 3.42 9.33
C VAL A 289 14.12 3.99 8.55
N ASN A 290 13.36 4.94 9.12
CA ASN A 290 12.26 5.60 8.41
C ASN A 290 12.74 6.32 7.14
N ARG A 291 13.86 7.02 7.23
CA ARG A 291 14.46 7.70 6.07
C ARG A 291 14.93 6.69 5.01
N LEU A 292 15.60 5.63 5.45
CA LEU A 292 16.12 4.58 4.57
C LEU A 292 15.00 3.86 3.81
N ILE A 293 13.87 3.60 4.49
CA ILE A 293 12.73 2.90 3.90
C ILE A 293 11.81 3.87 3.13
N GLY A 294 11.87 5.17 3.42
CA GLY A 294 11.01 6.18 2.80
C GLY A 294 9.63 6.28 3.46
N TYR A 295 9.51 5.97 4.75
CA TYR A 295 8.30 6.25 5.51
C TYR A 295 8.17 7.74 5.80
N GLN A 296 6.93 8.26 5.73
CA GLN A 296 6.64 9.67 6.02
C GLN A 296 6.46 9.92 7.53
N ASP A 297 6.11 8.87 8.29
CA ASP A 297 5.93 8.95 9.74
C ASP A 297 6.59 7.75 10.45
N SER A 298 6.89 7.94 11.73
CA SER A 298 7.54 6.92 12.56
C SER A 298 6.58 5.82 13.02
N ASN A 299 5.26 6.04 12.92
CA ASN A 299 4.27 5.08 13.43
C ASN A 299 4.34 3.74 12.70
N SER A 300 4.64 3.79 11.40
CA SER A 300 4.80 2.58 10.58
C SER A 300 5.95 1.70 11.05
N THR A 301 7.09 2.28 11.47
CA THR A 301 8.23 1.53 12.01
C THR A 301 7.99 1.13 13.47
N LEU A 302 7.44 2.03 14.29
CA LEU A 302 7.11 1.73 15.68
C LEU A 302 6.12 0.57 15.81
N SER A 303 5.17 0.44 14.86
CA SER A 303 4.23 -0.68 14.85
C SER A 303 4.87 -2.05 14.61
N ILE A 304 6.12 -2.09 14.14
CA ILE A 304 6.88 -3.31 13.87
C ILE A 304 7.80 -3.67 15.05
N MET A 305 8.17 -2.71 15.90
CA MET A 305 9.11 -2.92 17.02
C MET A 305 8.73 -4.08 17.97
N PRO A 306 7.47 -4.32 18.34
CA PRO A 306 7.13 -5.45 19.21
C PRO A 306 7.53 -6.82 18.65
N TYR A 307 7.76 -6.90 17.34
CA TYR A 307 8.12 -8.16 16.65
C TYR A 307 9.62 -8.34 16.44
N THR A 308 10.43 -7.31 16.75
CA THR A 308 11.87 -7.35 16.54
C THR A 308 12.57 -8.41 17.41
N ASN A 309 12.07 -8.65 18.62
CA ASN A 309 12.61 -9.65 19.53
C ASN A 309 12.54 -11.09 18.98
N ASN A 310 11.72 -11.35 17.96
CA ASN A 310 11.57 -12.68 17.34
C ASN A 310 12.52 -12.89 16.16
N ILE A 311 13.23 -11.87 15.70
CA ILE A 311 14.19 -11.98 14.58
C ILE A 311 15.59 -12.38 15.06
N ILE A 312 15.89 -12.12 16.35
CA ILE A 312 17.21 -12.37 16.96
C ILE A 312 17.39 -13.86 17.37
N ARG A 313 16.33 -14.64 17.36
CA ARG A 313 16.36 -16.08 17.62
C ARG A 313 16.33 -16.84 16.30
#